data_80113492799f85addf5cef881098e7da
#
_entry.id   80113492799f85addf5cef881098e7da
#
_cell.length_a   1.000
_cell.length_b   1.000
_cell.length_c   1.000
_cell.angle_alpha   90.00
_cell.angle_beta   90.00
_cell.angle_gamma   90.00
#
_symmetry.space_group_name_H-M   'P 1'
#
loop_
_entity.id
_entity.type
_entity.pdbx_description
1 polymer ?
#
loop_
_entity_poly.entity_id
_entity_poly.type
_entity_poly.pdbx_seq_one_letter_code
_entity_poly.pdbx_strand_id
1 'polypeptide(L)'
;MDLQGIFDRQHKRVYRIAMMMLKNEADAEDAVQNIFIKCYEKGMEFRDGDHESAWFITVTKNYCTDQLRSYWNKQVDIGEIPETPVEDGNQEDEGELIEHIMKLPDKYKEVIYLYYYEDYSVKEMSKLLDRKESTIQTQLSVAREKLKKILMKEVG
;
A
#
# COMPACT_ATOMS: atom_id res chain seq x y z
N MET A 1 -5.13 16.47 -20.19
CA MET A 1 -4.58 15.75 -19.02
C MET A 1 -3.06 15.77 -19.09
N ASP A 2 -2.41 16.21 -18.02
CA ASP A 2 -0.95 16.15 -17.91
C ASP A 2 -0.52 14.80 -17.30
N LEU A 3 -0.54 13.77 -18.11
CA LEU A 3 -0.23 12.41 -17.65
C LEU A 3 1.21 12.29 -17.12
N GLN A 4 2.16 12.98 -17.77
CA GLN A 4 3.55 12.95 -17.31
C GLN A 4 3.70 13.59 -15.93
N GLY A 5 3.06 14.71 -15.69
CA GLY A 5 3.08 15.36 -14.37
C GLY A 5 2.42 14.50 -13.31
N ILE A 6 1.30 13.87 -13.64
CA ILE A 6 0.62 12.93 -12.72
C ILE A 6 1.55 11.75 -12.41
N PHE A 7 2.17 11.18 -13.42
CA PHE A 7 3.10 10.07 -13.25
C PHE A 7 4.26 10.47 -12.32
N ASP A 8 4.85 11.63 -12.55
CA ASP A 8 5.98 12.11 -11.74
C ASP A 8 5.60 12.27 -10.26
N ARG A 9 4.36 12.71 -10.00
CA ARG A 9 3.89 12.90 -8.62
C ARG A 9 3.46 11.60 -7.95
N GLN A 10 2.92 10.65 -8.69
CA GLN A 10 2.19 9.52 -8.10
C GLN A 10 2.86 8.15 -8.25
N HIS A 11 3.79 7.99 -9.19
CA HIS A 11 4.33 6.65 -9.47
C HIS A 11 5.05 6.00 -8.28
N LYS A 12 5.78 6.79 -7.50
CA LYS A 12 6.46 6.27 -6.30
C LYS A 12 5.47 5.81 -5.24
N ARG A 13 4.38 6.57 -5.07
CA ARG A 13 3.30 6.21 -4.13
C ARG A 13 2.65 4.89 -4.54
N VAL A 14 2.29 4.77 -5.80
CA VAL A 14 1.67 3.54 -6.33
C VAL A 14 2.61 2.35 -6.15
N TYR A 15 3.87 2.51 -6.52
CA TYR A 15 4.87 1.46 -6.37
C TYR A 15 5.02 1.03 -4.90
N ARG A 16 5.10 1.99 -4.00
CA ARG A 16 5.26 1.75 -2.57
C ARG A 16 4.09 0.97 -1.98
N ILE A 17 2.86 1.37 -2.31
CA ILE A 17 1.67 0.65 -1.85
C ILE A 17 1.63 -0.75 -2.44
N ALA A 18 1.92 -0.88 -3.73
CA ALA A 18 1.92 -2.18 -4.40
C ALA A 18 2.98 -3.11 -3.80
N MET A 19 4.18 -2.63 -3.51
CA MET A 19 5.21 -3.42 -2.83
C MET A 19 4.76 -3.87 -1.45
N MET A 20 4.10 -2.98 -0.71
CA MET A 20 3.57 -3.30 0.61
C MET A 20 2.55 -4.44 0.56
N MET A 21 1.70 -4.44 -0.43
CA MET A 21 0.61 -5.42 -0.54
C MET A 21 1.01 -6.68 -1.28
N LEU A 22 1.73 -6.55 -2.39
CA LEU A 22 2.06 -7.69 -3.27
C LEU A 22 3.39 -8.34 -2.93
N LYS A 23 4.28 -7.62 -2.26
CA LYS A 23 5.59 -8.14 -1.81
C LYS A 23 6.46 -8.69 -2.93
N ASN A 24 6.27 -8.18 -4.14
CA ASN A 24 6.97 -8.65 -5.32
C ASN A 24 7.22 -7.46 -6.24
N GLU A 25 8.48 -7.27 -6.62
CA GLU A 25 8.91 -6.12 -7.41
C GLU A 25 8.28 -6.12 -8.81
N ALA A 26 8.25 -7.28 -9.47
CA ALA A 26 7.65 -7.39 -10.81
C ALA A 26 6.16 -7.08 -10.77
N ASP A 27 5.45 -7.60 -9.78
CA ASP A 27 4.02 -7.35 -9.60
C ASP A 27 3.75 -5.88 -9.27
N ALA A 28 4.63 -5.25 -8.49
CA ALA A 28 4.50 -3.83 -8.17
C ALA A 28 4.70 -2.95 -9.42
N GLU A 29 5.67 -3.28 -10.26
CA GLU A 29 5.88 -2.58 -11.52
C GLU A 29 4.70 -2.74 -12.46
N ASP A 30 4.13 -3.93 -12.54
CA ASP A 30 2.92 -4.18 -13.32
C ASP A 30 1.75 -3.36 -12.79
N ALA A 31 1.63 -3.24 -11.48
CA ALA A 31 0.59 -2.42 -10.85
C ALA A 31 0.72 -0.96 -11.27
N VAL A 32 1.94 -0.41 -11.24
CA VAL A 32 2.18 0.97 -11.68
C VAL A 32 1.69 1.16 -13.11
N GLN A 33 2.09 0.29 -14.01
CA GLN A 33 1.70 0.38 -15.42
C GLN A 33 0.18 0.31 -15.59
N ASN A 34 -0.45 -0.68 -14.97
CA ASN A 34 -1.89 -0.90 -15.12
C ASN A 34 -2.71 0.27 -14.54
N ILE A 35 -2.28 0.82 -13.43
CA ILE A 35 -3.00 1.92 -12.79
C ILE A 35 -2.90 3.21 -13.61
N PHE A 36 -1.74 3.49 -14.19
CA PHE A 36 -1.59 4.67 -15.04
C PHE A 36 -2.31 4.52 -16.37
N ILE A 37 -2.35 3.32 -16.94
CA ILE A 37 -3.17 3.04 -18.12
C ILE A 37 -4.64 3.30 -17.81
N LYS A 38 -5.11 2.83 -16.67
CA LYS A 38 -6.50 3.04 -16.22
C LYS A 38 -6.82 4.52 -16.02
N CYS A 39 -5.90 5.28 -15.44
CA CYS A 39 -6.05 6.72 -15.28
C CYS A 39 -6.22 7.40 -16.65
N TYR A 40 -5.38 7.04 -17.60
CA TYR A 40 -5.44 7.58 -18.95
C TYR A 40 -6.74 7.20 -19.66
N GLU A 41 -7.11 5.93 -19.62
CA GLU A 41 -8.32 5.43 -20.29
C GLU A 41 -9.60 6.07 -19.76
N LYS A 42 -9.67 6.31 -18.45
CA LYS A 42 -10.81 6.95 -17.83
C LYS A 42 -10.83 8.46 -18.03
N GLY A 43 -9.74 9.04 -18.51
CA GLY A 43 -9.65 10.50 -18.70
C GLY A 43 -9.84 11.24 -17.38
N MET A 44 -9.22 10.77 -16.31
CA MET A 44 -9.42 11.33 -14.98
C MET A 44 -8.99 12.77 -14.88
N GLU A 45 -9.87 13.61 -14.33
CA GLU A 45 -9.56 14.97 -13.97
C GLU A 45 -9.67 15.14 -12.46
N PHE A 46 -8.66 15.72 -11.85
CA PHE A 46 -8.60 15.86 -10.40
C PHE A 46 -8.81 17.31 -10.00
N ARG A 47 -9.62 17.53 -8.95
CA ARG A 47 -9.95 18.88 -8.45
C ARG A 47 -8.74 19.56 -7.82
N ASP A 48 -7.91 18.76 -7.14
CA ASP A 48 -6.74 19.23 -6.42
C ASP A 48 -5.79 18.04 -6.14
N GLY A 49 -4.67 18.33 -5.48
CA GLY A 49 -3.68 17.30 -5.14
C GLY A 49 -4.21 16.24 -4.20
N ASP A 50 -5.07 16.62 -3.27
CA ASP A 50 -5.64 15.65 -2.32
C ASP A 50 -6.58 14.68 -3.02
N HIS A 51 -7.40 15.16 -3.93
CA HIS A 51 -8.28 14.32 -4.74
C HIS A 51 -7.45 13.34 -5.59
N GLU A 52 -6.41 13.85 -6.25
CA GLU A 52 -5.50 13.02 -7.05
C GLU A 52 -4.87 11.92 -6.20
N SER A 53 -4.28 12.27 -5.07
CA SER A 53 -3.62 11.32 -4.18
C SER A 53 -4.58 10.26 -3.66
N ALA A 54 -5.77 10.67 -3.21
CA ALA A 54 -6.78 9.74 -2.71
C ALA A 54 -7.22 8.75 -3.79
N TRP A 55 -7.39 9.22 -5.02
CA TRP A 55 -7.74 8.33 -6.13
C TRP A 55 -6.68 7.26 -6.36
N PHE A 56 -5.41 7.66 -6.42
CA PHE A 56 -4.31 6.72 -6.65
C PHE A 56 -4.16 5.72 -5.50
N ILE A 57 -4.29 6.17 -4.26
CA ILE A 57 -4.25 5.28 -3.09
C ILE A 57 -5.37 4.24 -3.18
N THR A 58 -6.61 4.69 -3.42
CA THR A 58 -7.78 3.81 -3.48
C THR A 58 -7.69 2.82 -4.63
N VAL A 59 -7.35 3.29 -5.81
CA VAL A 59 -7.28 2.44 -7.00
C VAL A 59 -6.14 1.43 -6.87
N THR A 60 -5.00 1.84 -6.33
CA THR A 60 -3.87 0.94 -6.10
C THR A 60 -4.24 -0.15 -5.09
N LYS A 61 -4.84 0.24 -3.99
CA LYS A 61 -5.30 -0.71 -2.97
C LYS A 61 -6.28 -1.71 -3.57
N ASN A 62 -7.25 -1.24 -4.32
CA ASN A 62 -8.26 -2.12 -4.93
C ASN A 62 -7.63 -3.05 -5.97
N TYR A 63 -6.74 -2.55 -6.80
CA TYR A 63 -6.01 -3.36 -7.76
C TYR A 63 -5.24 -4.47 -7.06
N CYS A 64 -4.49 -4.13 -6.04
CA CYS A 64 -3.68 -5.11 -5.31
C CYS A 64 -4.54 -6.13 -4.58
N THR A 65 -5.66 -5.71 -4.01
CA THR A 65 -6.62 -6.63 -3.36
C THR A 65 -7.16 -7.63 -4.39
N ASP A 66 -7.52 -7.16 -5.58
CA ASP A 66 -8.02 -8.03 -6.64
C ASP A 66 -6.95 -9.01 -7.11
N GLN A 67 -5.70 -8.55 -7.22
CA GLN A 67 -4.58 -9.42 -7.59
C GLN A 67 -4.34 -10.51 -6.54
N LEU A 68 -4.41 -10.15 -5.27
CA LEU A 68 -4.24 -11.10 -4.18
C LEU A 68 -5.36 -12.13 -4.16
N ARG A 69 -6.61 -11.72 -4.39
CA ARG A 69 -7.73 -12.65 -4.48
C ARG A 69 -7.56 -13.62 -5.64
N SER A 70 -7.17 -13.13 -6.80
CA SER A 70 -6.91 -13.95 -7.97
C SER A 70 -5.80 -14.95 -7.68
N TYR A 71 -4.72 -14.50 -7.06
CA TYR A 71 -3.60 -15.33 -6.68
C TYR A 71 -4.02 -16.42 -5.69
N TRP A 72 -4.75 -16.07 -4.62
CA TRP A 72 -5.21 -17.04 -3.62
C TRP A 72 -6.17 -18.06 -4.23
N ASN A 73 -7.06 -17.66 -5.12
CA ASN A 73 -7.97 -18.56 -5.80
C ASN A 73 -7.24 -19.58 -6.66
N LYS A 74 -6.15 -19.19 -7.30
CA LYS A 74 -5.31 -20.10 -8.08
C LYS A 74 -4.50 -21.03 -7.20
N GLN A 75 -4.03 -20.55 -6.04
CA GLN A 75 -3.18 -21.30 -5.14
C GLN A 75 -3.93 -22.34 -4.30
N VAL A 76 -5.22 -22.16 -4.09
CA VAL A 76 -6.06 -23.15 -3.41
C VAL A 76 -6.01 -24.49 -4.14
N ASP A 77 -5.81 -24.49 -5.45
CA ASP A 77 -5.69 -25.71 -6.24
C ASP A 77 -4.31 -26.36 -6.17
N ILE A 78 -3.28 -25.66 -5.74
CA ILE A 78 -1.89 -26.12 -5.79
C ILE A 78 -1.26 -26.30 -4.41
N GLY A 79 -1.83 -25.69 -3.38
CA GLY A 79 -1.37 -25.89 -2.00
C GLY A 79 -0.01 -25.29 -1.64
N GLU A 80 0.60 -24.55 -2.50
CA GLU A 80 1.88 -23.91 -2.23
C GLU A 80 1.73 -22.38 -2.18
N ILE A 81 2.20 -21.79 -1.08
CA ILE A 81 2.39 -20.36 -0.97
C ILE A 81 3.84 -20.10 -1.36
N PRO A 82 4.12 -19.47 -2.51
CA PRO A 82 5.51 -19.12 -2.78
C PRO A 82 5.92 -18.01 -1.83
N GLU A 83 6.87 -18.31 -0.99
CA GLU A 83 7.59 -17.30 -0.28
C GLU A 83 8.49 -16.60 -1.29
N THR A 84 8.11 -15.39 -1.68
CA THR A 84 9.04 -14.54 -2.39
C THR A 84 10.02 -14.02 -1.37
N PRO A 85 11.30 -14.38 -1.49
CA PRO A 85 12.30 -13.76 -0.63
C PRO A 85 12.29 -12.27 -0.92
N VAL A 86 12.08 -11.48 0.11
CA VAL A 86 12.29 -10.05 0.01
C VAL A 86 13.79 -9.89 -0.19
N GLU A 87 14.19 -9.63 -1.42
CA GLU A 87 15.58 -9.28 -1.65
C GLU A 87 15.83 -7.94 -0.95
N ASP A 88 16.84 -7.95 -0.10
CA ASP A 88 17.35 -6.76 0.52
C ASP A 88 17.91 -5.85 -0.56
N GLY A 89 17.03 -5.03 -1.13
CA GLY A 89 17.48 -3.93 -1.98
C GLY A 89 18.06 -2.84 -1.10
N ASN A 90 18.84 -1.99 -1.69
CA ASN A 90 19.52 -0.88 -1.05
C ASN A 90 18.65 -0.18 -0.03
N GLN A 91 19.08 -0.27 1.21
CA GLN A 91 18.33 0.20 2.34
C GLN A 91 18.65 1.64 2.67
N GLU A 92 17.79 2.50 2.22
CA GLU A 92 17.62 3.78 2.87
C GLU A 92 16.74 3.53 4.08
N ASP A 93 16.84 4.37 5.10
CA ASP A 93 16.08 4.24 6.36
C ASP A 93 14.59 4.04 6.13
N GLU A 94 14.04 4.64 5.08
CA GLU A 94 12.64 4.46 4.68
C GLU A 94 12.34 3.02 4.26
N GLY A 95 13.29 2.34 3.61
CA GLY A 95 13.12 0.97 3.17
C GLY A 95 12.99 -0.01 4.32
N GLU A 96 13.76 0.17 5.39
CA GLU A 96 13.69 -0.69 6.56
C GLU A 96 12.34 -0.60 7.26
N LEU A 97 11.84 0.61 7.45
CA LEU A 97 10.54 0.80 8.11
C LEU A 97 9.41 0.21 7.27
N ILE A 98 9.44 0.41 5.96
CA ILE A 98 8.47 -0.20 5.04
C ILE A 98 8.51 -1.72 5.16
N GLU A 99 9.69 -2.33 5.21
CA GLU A 99 9.81 -3.79 5.35
C GLU A 99 9.16 -4.29 6.63
N HIS A 100 9.33 -3.59 7.73
CA HIS A 100 8.70 -3.95 9.00
C HIS A 100 7.18 -3.79 8.93
N ILE A 101 6.71 -2.72 8.29
CA ILE A 101 5.27 -2.49 8.09
C ILE A 101 4.67 -3.61 7.25
N MET A 102 5.39 -4.10 6.24
CA MET A 102 4.94 -5.20 5.38
C MET A 102 4.69 -6.50 6.13
N LYS A 103 5.30 -6.68 7.29
CA LYS A 103 5.10 -7.88 8.12
C LYS A 103 3.80 -7.85 8.91
N LEU A 104 3.14 -6.70 8.97
CA LEU A 104 1.88 -6.56 9.69
C LEU A 104 0.71 -7.14 8.89
N PRO A 105 -0.36 -7.61 9.56
CA PRO A 105 -1.60 -7.93 8.86
C PRO A 105 -2.14 -6.73 8.08
N ASP A 106 -2.84 -6.99 6.99
CA ASP A 106 -3.24 -5.96 6.02
C ASP A 106 -3.95 -4.76 6.64
N LYS A 107 -4.90 -5.00 7.55
CA LYS A 107 -5.65 -3.90 8.17
C LYS A 107 -4.76 -2.95 8.97
N TYR A 108 -3.70 -3.47 9.55
CA TYR A 108 -2.74 -2.67 10.33
C TYR A 108 -1.73 -1.98 9.42
N LYS A 109 -1.27 -2.66 8.37
CA LYS A 109 -0.40 -2.05 7.37
C LYS A 109 -1.01 -0.79 6.76
N GLU A 110 -2.28 -0.89 6.36
CA GLU A 110 -3.00 0.19 5.72
C GLU A 110 -3.02 1.45 6.59
N VAL A 111 -3.41 1.31 7.84
CA VAL A 111 -3.55 2.48 8.72
C VAL A 111 -2.19 3.07 9.09
N ILE A 112 -1.19 2.23 9.36
CA ILE A 112 0.17 2.70 9.66
C ILE A 112 0.76 3.42 8.45
N TYR A 113 0.61 2.85 7.27
CA TYR A 113 1.13 3.45 6.05
C TYR A 113 0.51 4.83 5.80
N LEU A 114 -0.81 4.90 5.86
CA LEU A 114 -1.52 6.15 5.60
C LEU A 114 -1.18 7.22 6.62
N TYR A 115 -1.04 6.84 7.88
CA TYR A 115 -0.75 7.80 8.93
C TYR A 115 0.68 8.36 8.81
N TYR A 116 1.67 7.49 8.65
CA TYR A 116 3.08 7.92 8.69
C TYR A 116 3.65 8.34 7.35
N TYR A 117 3.22 7.74 6.25
CA TYR A 117 3.77 8.06 4.93
C TYR A 117 2.92 9.03 4.13
N GLU A 118 1.61 9.00 4.32
CA GLU A 118 0.70 9.84 3.55
C GLU A 118 0.13 10.99 4.38
N ASP A 119 0.50 11.09 5.66
CA ASP A 119 0.05 12.13 6.60
C ASP A 119 -1.47 12.25 6.69
N TYR A 120 -2.17 11.12 6.59
CA TYR A 120 -3.62 11.11 6.72
C TYR A 120 -4.02 11.17 8.20
N SER A 121 -5.03 11.99 8.48
CA SER A 121 -5.66 12.01 9.80
C SER A 121 -6.58 10.79 9.98
N VAL A 122 -6.97 10.51 11.21
CA VAL A 122 -7.95 9.44 11.50
C VAL A 122 -9.25 9.69 10.73
N LYS A 123 -9.69 10.94 10.68
CA LYS A 123 -10.90 11.32 9.96
C LYS A 123 -10.78 11.04 8.46
N GLU A 124 -9.65 11.41 7.87
CA GLU A 124 -9.38 11.15 6.45
C GLU A 124 -9.31 9.66 6.16
N MET A 125 -8.63 8.90 7.01
CA MET A 125 -8.55 7.45 6.87
C MET A 125 -9.91 6.78 7.01
N SER A 126 -10.75 7.28 7.91
CA SER A 126 -12.11 6.78 8.10
C SER A 126 -12.90 6.87 6.80
N LYS A 127 -12.79 7.97 6.10
CA LYS A 127 -13.47 8.18 4.81
C LYS A 127 -12.87 7.31 3.71
N LEU A 128 -11.55 7.28 3.62
CA LEU A 128 -10.86 6.56 2.55
C LEU A 128 -11.07 5.04 2.65
N LEU A 129 -10.99 4.49 3.85
CA LEU A 129 -11.07 3.06 4.09
C LEU A 129 -12.49 2.57 4.40
N ASP A 130 -13.43 3.49 4.52
CA ASP A 130 -14.82 3.20 4.90
C ASP A 130 -14.89 2.41 6.21
N ARG A 131 -14.24 2.95 7.23
CA ARG A 131 -14.21 2.41 8.60
C ARG A 131 -14.51 3.52 9.59
N LYS A 132 -15.10 3.16 10.72
CA LYS A 132 -15.37 4.12 11.79
C LYS A 132 -14.06 4.70 12.33
N GLU A 133 -14.07 5.96 12.75
CA GLU A 133 -12.90 6.60 13.34
C GLU A 133 -12.38 5.84 14.56
N SER A 134 -13.30 5.33 15.41
CA SER A 134 -12.91 4.51 16.56
C SER A 134 -12.20 3.23 16.15
N THR A 135 -12.63 2.61 15.07
CA THR A 135 -11.97 1.43 14.51
C THR A 135 -10.55 1.77 14.03
N ILE A 136 -10.41 2.90 13.32
CA ILE A 136 -9.10 3.36 12.84
C ILE A 136 -8.16 3.62 14.03
N GLN A 137 -8.65 4.29 15.07
CA GLN A 137 -7.85 4.57 16.29
C GLN A 137 -7.37 3.29 16.95
N THR A 138 -8.24 2.31 17.09
CA THR A 138 -7.89 1.00 17.66
C THR A 138 -6.86 0.29 16.77
N GLN A 139 -7.08 0.30 15.46
CA GLN A 139 -6.15 -0.33 14.52
C GLN A 139 -4.77 0.34 14.54
N LEU A 140 -4.71 1.67 14.63
CA LEU A 140 -3.44 2.38 14.77
C LEU A 140 -2.71 2.00 16.06
N SER A 141 -3.44 1.93 17.17
CA SER A 141 -2.86 1.57 18.46
C SER A 141 -2.27 0.16 18.43
N VAL A 142 -3.05 -0.81 17.93
CA VAL A 142 -2.59 -2.20 17.79
C VAL A 142 -1.42 -2.29 16.82
N ALA A 143 -1.51 -1.59 15.70
CA ALA A 143 -0.45 -1.58 14.69
C ALA A 143 0.86 -1.06 15.26
N ARG A 144 0.82 0.03 16.03
CA ARG A 144 2.01 0.58 16.69
C ARG A 144 2.64 -0.42 17.67
N GLU A 145 1.82 -1.12 18.45
CA GLU A 145 2.30 -2.13 19.38
C GLU A 145 2.97 -3.30 18.65
N LYS A 146 2.35 -3.79 17.58
CA LYS A 146 2.92 -4.86 16.78
C LYS A 146 4.22 -4.44 16.11
N LEU A 147 4.26 -3.23 15.57
CA LEU A 147 5.45 -2.69 14.92
C LEU A 147 6.59 -2.53 15.93
N LYS A 148 6.28 -2.01 17.10
CA LYS A 148 7.23 -1.87 18.20
C LYS A 148 7.87 -3.20 18.56
N LYS A 149 7.07 -4.26 18.68
CA LYS A 149 7.58 -5.61 18.98
C LYS A 149 8.51 -6.12 17.89
N ILE A 150 8.19 -5.87 16.62
CA ILE A 150 9.04 -6.26 15.50
C ILE A 150 10.38 -5.53 15.58
N LEU A 151 10.35 -4.21 15.81
CA LEU A 151 11.55 -3.40 15.90
C LEU A 151 12.43 -3.80 17.09
N MET A 152 11.83 -4.10 18.22
CA MET A 152 12.58 -4.49 19.42
C MET A 152 13.24 -5.86 19.27
N LYS A 153 12.66 -6.78 18.53
CA LYS A 153 13.27 -8.07 18.26
C LYS A 153 14.56 -7.96 17.44
N GLU A 154 14.64 -6.96 16.58
CA GLU A 154 15.84 -6.75 15.76
C GLU A 154 16.97 -6.04 16.52
N VAL A 155 16.62 -5.23 17.49
CA VAL A 155 17.59 -4.49 18.32
C VAL A 155 18.08 -5.31 19.50
N GLY A 156 17.32 -6.29 19.88
CA GLY A 156 17.68 -7.22 20.96
C GLY A 156 18.46 -8.38 20.46
#